data_cfc079e49abdf007f9e702101d8eac52
#
_entry.id   cfc079e49abdf007f9e702101d8eac52
#
_cell.length_a   1.000
_cell.length_b   1.000
_cell.length_c   1.000
_cell.angle_alpha   90.00
_cell.angle_beta   90.00
_cell.angle_gamma   90.00
#
_symmetry.space_group_name_H-M   'P 1'
#
loop_
_entity.id
_entity.type
_entity.pdbx_description
1 polymer ?
#
loop_
_entity_poly.entity_id
_entity_poly.type
_entity_poly.pdbx_seq_one_letter_code
_entity_poly.pdbx_strand_id
1 'polypeptide(L)'
;MLLGIQLNAATPSNLWESAQSQASVHRFSTLFTAHDVKNHLSSDEGIDKAIDWCKRTAVTKVYIEVFRDGYQAERAALQQAKKRFQDEGFQVSGCVTTTQVGKKSSRWEIIACYTDLPTQARLQSIFEYAAGLFDEIMIDDFWFTDCSCAECDAARQARKVNVGDKIYPVAGDSWEDYRRELMARVSRDRVLAAAKKVNPRARLIIKYPQWYDAFHERGYDVVRETEDFDRIWVGTETRDYLDPRWGGTVQYEAYFIMRWLGGIGGGKCGGGWFDWLGTTEKTYLEQARQTVLAGARESMLFCYGGLQGSSGPKDLETLRLNIPELSNVAREVRRRDIIGIAAYKPPNSHPENERRVFDFVGMLGLPLAPCHEFPAKAPAAFFSAHALKEPDFVGRLSRFIDSGRPVLLTDGLAQKLEGKARLDAANVHRLIVKGDPKSLLELSRDELDSLRAPLLKPLKVSFRAPNKVALYLFGDGSWVVENFNDEAARVELNGTTLTVDARGWSHSWK
;
A
#
# COMPACT_ATOMS: atom_id res chain seq x y z
N MET A 1 19.82 -16.30 -32.18
CA MET A 1 21.01 -16.48 -31.31
C MET A 1 20.60 -16.00 -29.93
N LEU A 2 20.14 -16.92 -29.09
CA LEU A 2 19.65 -16.65 -27.74
C LEU A 2 20.90 -16.58 -26.83
N LEU A 3 21.31 -15.39 -26.43
CA LEU A 3 22.25 -15.23 -25.32
C LEU A 3 21.49 -15.47 -24.02
N GLY A 4 21.61 -16.67 -23.51
CA GLY A 4 21.25 -16.98 -22.13
C GLY A 4 22.16 -16.20 -21.20
N ILE A 5 21.63 -15.21 -20.50
CA ILE A 5 22.32 -14.58 -19.39
C ILE A 5 22.29 -15.58 -18.24
N GLN A 6 23.42 -16.27 -18.02
CA GLN A 6 23.64 -17.00 -16.77
C GLN A 6 23.72 -15.95 -15.64
N LEU A 7 22.68 -15.87 -14.83
CA LEU A 7 22.68 -15.16 -13.56
C LEU A 7 23.65 -15.93 -12.63
N ASN A 8 24.86 -15.40 -12.46
CA ASN A 8 25.74 -15.84 -11.39
C ASN A 8 25.04 -15.52 -10.05
N ALA A 9 24.72 -16.54 -9.28
CA ALA A 9 24.23 -16.38 -7.92
C ALA A 9 25.28 -15.57 -7.13
N ALA A 10 24.92 -14.35 -6.75
CA ALA A 10 25.80 -13.48 -5.96
C ALA A 10 26.08 -14.13 -4.61
N THR A 11 27.35 -14.16 -4.20
CA THR A 11 27.73 -14.58 -2.86
C THR A 11 27.13 -13.62 -1.80
N PRO A 12 26.85 -14.07 -0.57
CA PRO A 12 26.22 -13.24 0.46
C PRO A 12 26.90 -11.90 0.76
N SER A 13 28.22 -11.83 0.71
CA SER A 13 29.01 -10.60 0.85
C SER A 13 28.75 -9.61 -0.29
N ASN A 14 28.58 -10.09 -1.51
CA ASN A 14 28.32 -9.25 -2.68
C ASN A 14 26.87 -8.66 -2.64
N LEU A 15 25.90 -9.40 -2.08
CA LEU A 15 24.51 -8.92 -1.98
C LEU A 15 24.36 -7.75 -1.00
N TRP A 16 25.01 -7.82 0.18
CA TRP A 16 25.00 -6.76 1.18
C TRP A 16 25.64 -5.46 0.68
N GLU A 17 26.85 -5.55 0.10
CA GLU A 17 27.56 -4.39 -0.45
C GLU A 17 26.74 -3.73 -1.58
N SER A 18 26.17 -4.55 -2.46
CA SER A 18 25.28 -4.09 -3.53
C SER A 18 24.06 -3.39 -2.97
N ALA A 19 23.41 -3.95 -1.95
CA ALA A 19 22.23 -3.36 -1.31
C ALA A 19 22.55 -2.02 -0.64
N GLN A 20 23.69 -1.91 0.03
CA GLN A 20 24.14 -0.65 0.62
C GLN A 20 24.39 0.42 -0.43
N SER A 21 25.06 0.10 -1.52
CA SER A 21 25.35 1.04 -2.61
C SER A 21 24.07 1.55 -3.30
N GLN A 22 23.01 0.76 -3.33
CA GLN A 22 21.75 1.07 -3.97
C GLN A 22 20.68 1.63 -3.01
N ALA A 23 20.96 1.70 -1.71
CA ALA A 23 20.00 2.09 -0.67
C ALA A 23 19.39 3.50 -0.85
N SER A 24 20.01 4.38 -1.63
CA SER A 24 19.45 5.70 -2.01
C SER A 24 18.41 5.61 -3.13
N VAL A 25 18.43 4.55 -3.93
CA VAL A 25 17.47 4.28 -5.00
C VAL A 25 16.30 3.45 -4.46
N HIS A 26 16.61 2.28 -3.93
CA HIS A 26 15.69 1.37 -3.29
C HIS A 26 16.43 0.58 -2.21
N ARG A 27 15.73 0.24 -1.13
CA ARG A 27 16.28 -0.58 -0.05
C ARG A 27 15.26 -1.61 0.43
N PHE A 28 15.77 -2.67 1.03
CA PHE A 28 14.96 -3.57 1.82
C PHE A 28 15.13 -3.23 3.31
N SER A 29 14.03 -3.35 4.04
CA SER A 29 13.99 -3.23 5.50
C SER A 29 13.21 -4.39 6.11
N THR A 30 13.31 -4.55 7.42
CA THR A 30 12.47 -5.51 8.18
C THR A 30 12.06 -4.92 9.51
N LEU A 31 11.01 -5.48 10.08
CA LEU A 31 10.54 -5.17 11.43
C LEU A 31 10.94 -6.27 12.40
N PHE A 32 11.50 -5.88 13.53
CA PHE A 32 11.55 -6.69 14.74
C PHE A 32 10.37 -6.25 15.62
N THR A 33 9.34 -7.08 15.73
CA THR A 33 8.19 -6.79 16.58
C THR A 33 8.62 -6.63 18.05
N ALA A 34 7.80 -6.04 18.91
CA ALA A 34 8.13 -5.95 20.34
C ALA A 34 8.38 -7.34 20.96
N HIS A 35 7.66 -8.36 20.45
CA HIS A 35 7.90 -9.74 20.83
C HIS A 35 9.21 -10.30 20.25
N ASP A 36 9.60 -9.90 19.02
CA ASP A 36 10.91 -10.28 18.47
C ASP A 36 12.06 -9.64 19.27
N VAL A 37 11.89 -8.40 19.74
CA VAL A 37 12.88 -7.77 20.62
C VAL A 37 13.11 -8.64 21.88
N LYS A 38 12.03 -9.09 22.50
CA LYS A 38 12.09 -9.97 23.67
C LYS A 38 12.75 -11.32 23.34
N ASN A 39 12.36 -11.93 22.25
CA ASN A 39 12.71 -13.33 21.94
C ASN A 39 14.04 -13.48 21.20
N HIS A 40 14.44 -12.47 20.41
CA HIS A 40 15.58 -12.56 19.50
C HIS A 40 16.64 -11.48 19.71
N LEU A 41 16.32 -10.32 20.32
CA LEU A 41 17.26 -9.22 20.48
C LEU A 41 17.66 -8.96 21.94
N SER A 42 17.33 -9.85 22.87
CA SER A 42 17.65 -9.74 24.29
C SER A 42 19.04 -10.29 24.67
N SER A 43 19.77 -10.85 23.72
CA SER A 43 21.13 -11.37 23.92
C SER A 43 22.04 -10.99 22.76
N ASP A 44 23.34 -10.91 23.00
CA ASP A 44 24.34 -10.64 21.97
C ASP A 44 24.30 -11.68 20.84
N GLU A 45 24.19 -12.96 21.18
CA GLU A 45 24.09 -14.05 20.18
C GLU A 45 22.83 -13.89 19.30
N GLY A 46 21.69 -13.51 19.88
CA GLY A 46 20.46 -13.27 19.14
C GLY A 46 20.59 -12.10 18.19
N ILE A 47 21.20 -11.00 18.65
CA ILE A 47 21.48 -9.82 17.81
C ILE A 47 22.43 -10.17 16.66
N ASP A 48 23.50 -10.94 16.92
CA ASP A 48 24.44 -11.36 15.87
C ASP A 48 23.76 -12.21 14.79
N LYS A 49 22.90 -13.16 15.17
CA LYS A 49 22.07 -13.93 14.23
C LYS A 49 21.15 -13.06 13.40
N ALA A 50 20.53 -12.06 14.03
CA ALA A 50 19.63 -11.12 13.34
C ALA A 50 20.39 -10.24 12.34
N ILE A 51 21.56 -9.73 12.71
CA ILE A 51 22.44 -8.95 11.84
C ILE A 51 22.87 -9.77 10.62
N ASP A 52 23.34 -11.01 10.85
CA ASP A 52 23.75 -11.91 9.77
C ASP A 52 22.58 -12.22 8.81
N TRP A 53 21.39 -12.49 9.36
CA TRP A 53 20.19 -12.69 8.56
C TRP A 53 19.86 -11.46 7.70
N CYS A 54 19.89 -10.25 8.27
CA CYS A 54 19.65 -9.01 7.55
C CYS A 54 20.64 -8.81 6.40
N LYS A 55 21.93 -9.04 6.64
CA LYS A 55 22.98 -8.95 5.61
C LYS A 55 22.74 -9.95 4.47
N ARG A 56 22.40 -11.19 4.79
CA ARG A 56 22.07 -12.23 3.81
C ARG A 56 20.77 -11.99 3.04
N THR A 57 19.92 -11.08 3.51
CA THR A 57 18.62 -10.75 2.90
C THR A 57 18.63 -9.34 2.26
N ALA A 58 19.80 -8.72 2.11
CA ALA A 58 19.95 -7.36 1.57
C ALA A 58 19.20 -6.28 2.37
N VAL A 59 18.80 -6.56 3.60
CA VAL A 59 18.14 -5.60 4.50
C VAL A 59 19.17 -4.60 4.98
N THR A 60 19.00 -3.32 4.68
CA THR A 60 19.92 -2.24 5.06
C THR A 60 19.35 -1.30 6.12
N LYS A 61 18.09 -1.50 6.49
CA LYS A 61 17.41 -0.75 7.53
C LYS A 61 16.55 -1.68 8.37
N VAL A 62 16.50 -1.43 9.67
CA VAL A 62 15.65 -2.17 10.60
C VAL A 62 14.73 -1.23 11.36
N TYR A 63 13.52 -1.69 11.60
CA TYR A 63 12.57 -1.08 12.51
C TYR A 63 12.51 -1.95 13.76
N ILE A 64 12.72 -1.33 14.92
CA ILE A 64 12.70 -2.03 16.21
C ILE A 64 11.48 -1.53 16.98
N GLU A 65 10.54 -2.43 17.22
CA GLU A 65 9.26 -2.06 17.77
C GLU A 65 9.31 -1.96 19.30
N VAL A 66 8.74 -0.88 19.81
CA VAL A 66 8.72 -0.63 21.25
C VAL A 66 7.46 -1.13 21.96
N PHE A 67 6.36 -1.31 21.19
CA PHE A 67 5.08 -1.71 21.78
C PHE A 67 4.22 -2.48 20.78
N ARG A 68 3.63 -3.59 21.23
CA ARG A 68 2.64 -4.42 20.51
C ARG A 68 1.84 -5.27 21.50
N ASP A 69 0.53 -5.42 21.28
CA ASP A 69 -0.36 -6.32 22.04
C ASP A 69 -0.30 -6.12 23.57
N GLY A 70 -0.27 -4.86 24.00
CA GLY A 70 -0.17 -4.51 25.40
C GLY A 70 1.24 -4.64 26.01
N TYR A 71 2.18 -5.24 25.29
CA TYR A 71 3.57 -5.41 25.73
C TYR A 71 4.46 -4.26 25.29
N GLN A 72 5.22 -3.69 26.22
CA GLN A 72 6.24 -2.68 25.95
C GLN A 72 7.63 -3.30 26.14
N ALA A 73 8.45 -3.27 25.09
CA ALA A 73 9.80 -3.83 25.11
C ALA A 73 10.71 -3.03 26.06
N GLU A 74 11.64 -3.74 26.68
CA GLU A 74 12.54 -3.15 27.69
C GLU A 74 13.55 -2.19 27.06
N ARG A 75 13.76 -1.05 27.74
CA ARG A 75 14.64 0.02 27.28
C ARG A 75 16.07 -0.46 27.02
N ALA A 76 16.61 -1.28 27.92
CA ALA A 76 17.99 -1.79 27.80
C ALA A 76 18.15 -2.64 26.54
N ALA A 77 17.23 -3.56 26.26
CA ALA A 77 17.24 -4.39 25.05
C ALA A 77 17.11 -3.55 23.78
N LEU A 78 16.19 -2.55 23.76
CA LEU A 78 16.00 -1.64 22.64
C LEU A 78 17.27 -0.81 22.36
N GLN A 79 17.92 -0.27 23.40
CA GLN A 79 19.15 0.51 23.27
C GLN A 79 20.33 -0.33 22.79
N GLN A 80 20.49 -1.54 23.32
CA GLN A 80 21.53 -2.48 22.91
C GLN A 80 21.35 -2.89 21.44
N ALA A 81 20.16 -3.34 21.06
CA ALA A 81 19.87 -3.71 19.68
C ALA A 81 20.09 -2.53 18.72
N LYS A 82 19.53 -1.34 19.02
CA LYS A 82 19.74 -0.13 18.22
C LYS A 82 21.23 0.13 18.01
N LYS A 83 22.03 0.14 19.08
CA LYS A 83 23.47 0.42 19.00
C LYS A 83 24.19 -0.61 18.14
N ARG A 84 23.94 -1.90 18.35
CA ARG A 84 24.60 -2.99 17.62
C ARG A 84 24.30 -2.93 16.12
N PHE A 85 23.02 -2.72 15.72
CA PHE A 85 22.68 -2.54 14.31
C PHE A 85 23.32 -1.29 13.70
N GLN A 86 23.40 -0.18 14.44
CA GLN A 86 24.06 1.05 13.97
C GLN A 86 25.57 0.87 13.80
N ASP A 87 26.24 0.19 14.74
CA ASP A 87 27.66 -0.12 14.66
C ASP A 87 28.00 -0.98 13.43
N GLU A 88 27.05 -1.81 12.97
CA GLU A 88 27.16 -2.67 11.78
C GLU A 88 26.67 -1.99 10.48
N GLY A 89 26.41 -0.68 10.51
CA GLY A 89 26.09 0.13 9.33
C GLY A 89 24.63 0.12 8.89
N PHE A 90 23.71 -0.38 9.72
CA PHE A 90 22.27 -0.33 9.43
C PHE A 90 21.68 1.04 9.78
N GLN A 91 20.68 1.45 9.02
CA GLN A 91 19.75 2.48 9.50
C GLN A 91 18.78 1.84 10.49
N VAL A 92 18.46 2.55 11.57
CA VAL A 92 17.59 2.05 12.63
C VAL A 92 16.50 3.06 12.93
N SER A 93 15.24 2.60 12.89
CA SER A 93 14.04 3.36 13.26
C SER A 93 13.24 2.60 14.31
N GLY A 94 12.39 3.31 15.03
CA GLY A 94 11.43 2.72 15.97
C GLY A 94 10.12 2.35 15.26
N CYS A 95 9.32 1.49 15.91
CA CYS A 95 7.95 1.19 15.50
C CYS A 95 7.03 1.09 16.73
N VAL A 96 5.75 1.37 16.52
CA VAL A 96 4.68 1.20 17.51
C VAL A 96 3.48 0.57 16.81
N THR A 97 3.01 -0.56 17.33
CA THR A 97 1.73 -1.16 16.93
C THR A 97 0.70 -0.92 18.02
N THR A 98 -0.38 -0.24 17.67
CA THR A 98 -1.36 0.29 18.65
C THR A 98 -2.44 -0.72 19.05
N THR A 99 -2.11 -2.00 19.04
CA THR A 99 -3.00 -3.06 19.54
C THR A 99 -2.98 -3.13 21.06
N GLN A 100 -4.16 -3.34 21.66
CA GLN A 100 -4.35 -3.50 23.11
C GLN A 100 -3.74 -2.37 23.97
N VAL A 101 -3.85 -1.13 23.50
CA VAL A 101 -3.29 0.04 24.20
C VAL A 101 -4.05 0.34 25.51
N GLY A 102 -5.37 0.10 25.54
CA GLY A 102 -6.21 0.41 26.68
C GLY A 102 -7.61 -0.20 26.58
N LYS A 103 -8.66 0.62 26.76
CA LYS A 103 -10.04 0.15 26.60
C LYS A 103 -10.26 -0.45 25.23
N LYS A 104 -10.75 -1.69 25.18
CA LYS A 104 -11.02 -2.42 23.95
C LYS A 104 -12.15 -1.79 23.15
N SER A 105 -12.05 -1.83 21.82
CA SER A 105 -13.17 -1.52 20.95
C SER A 105 -14.33 -2.49 21.19
N SER A 106 -15.55 -2.00 21.01
CA SER A 106 -16.78 -2.82 21.08
C SER A 106 -16.96 -3.75 19.89
N ARG A 107 -16.10 -3.65 18.84
CA ARG A 107 -16.17 -4.49 17.64
C ARG A 107 -14.97 -5.42 17.54
N TRP A 108 -13.79 -4.90 17.26
CA TRP A 108 -12.57 -5.68 17.19
C TRP A 108 -11.70 -5.43 18.43
N GLU A 109 -11.72 -6.35 19.38
CA GLU A 109 -11.15 -6.17 20.71
C GLU A 109 -9.64 -5.89 20.76
N ILE A 110 -8.89 -6.18 19.71
CA ILE A 110 -7.46 -5.82 19.67
C ILE A 110 -7.25 -4.32 19.43
N ILE A 111 -8.26 -3.64 18.86
CA ILE A 111 -8.23 -2.21 18.61
C ILE A 111 -8.71 -1.47 19.85
N ALA A 112 -8.16 -0.30 20.09
CA ALA A 112 -8.52 0.52 21.24
C ALA A 112 -9.72 1.45 20.97
N CYS A 113 -10.46 1.77 22.02
CA CYS A 113 -11.45 2.85 22.07
C CYS A 113 -10.75 4.17 22.37
N TYR A 114 -10.47 4.99 21.38
CA TYR A 114 -9.79 6.28 21.56
C TYR A 114 -10.69 7.41 22.07
N THR A 115 -11.98 7.18 22.30
CA THR A 115 -12.84 8.09 23.06
C THR A 115 -12.49 8.05 24.55
N ASP A 116 -11.92 6.96 25.01
CA ASP A 116 -11.50 6.74 26.38
C ASP A 116 -10.21 7.53 26.71
N LEU A 117 -10.31 8.49 27.64
CA LEU A 117 -9.18 9.36 28.01
C LEU A 117 -7.98 8.62 28.63
N PRO A 118 -8.17 7.59 29.50
CA PRO A 118 -7.07 6.75 29.95
C PRO A 118 -6.32 6.06 28.80
N THR A 119 -7.03 5.56 27.80
CA THR A 119 -6.42 4.98 26.59
C THR A 119 -5.58 6.01 25.83
N GLN A 120 -6.07 7.24 25.67
CA GLN A 120 -5.29 8.33 25.05
C GLN A 120 -4.03 8.66 25.86
N ALA A 121 -4.12 8.70 27.19
CA ALA A 121 -2.97 8.96 28.07
C ALA A 121 -1.92 7.83 27.96
N ARG A 122 -2.35 6.58 27.91
CA ARG A 122 -1.47 5.43 27.69
C ARG A 122 -0.78 5.49 26.34
N LEU A 123 -1.53 5.78 25.27
CA LEU A 123 -1.01 5.99 23.92
C LEU A 123 0.10 7.06 23.91
N GLN A 124 -0.18 8.21 24.53
CA GLN A 124 0.80 9.30 24.64
C GLN A 124 2.09 8.82 25.30
N SER A 125 2.01 8.10 26.42
CA SER A 125 3.18 7.59 27.13
C SER A 125 4.03 6.63 26.30
N ILE A 126 3.40 5.84 25.42
CA ILE A 126 4.08 4.93 24.49
C ILE A 126 4.89 5.72 23.46
N PHE A 127 4.31 6.79 22.87
CA PHE A 127 5.03 7.62 21.90
C PHE A 127 6.11 8.50 22.52
N GLU A 128 5.91 8.99 23.74
CA GLU A 128 6.96 9.67 24.52
C GLU A 128 8.14 8.70 24.81
N TYR A 129 7.83 7.46 25.17
CA TYR A 129 8.86 6.42 25.38
C TYR A 129 9.63 6.11 24.08
N ALA A 130 8.92 5.93 22.96
CA ALA A 130 9.53 5.66 21.66
C ALA A 130 10.42 6.83 21.18
N ALA A 131 9.94 8.07 21.34
CA ALA A 131 10.67 9.28 20.96
C ALA A 131 11.94 9.51 21.81
N GLY A 132 11.95 9.02 23.06
CA GLY A 132 13.15 9.00 23.90
C GLY A 132 14.21 7.98 23.45
N LEU A 133 13.91 7.16 22.44
CA LEU A 133 14.81 6.11 21.92
C LEU A 133 15.16 6.30 20.43
N PHE A 134 14.24 6.77 19.61
CA PHE A 134 14.37 6.80 18.17
C PHE A 134 14.04 8.19 17.56
N ASP A 135 14.80 8.59 16.55
CA ASP A 135 14.57 9.84 15.80
C ASP A 135 13.55 9.66 14.64
N GLU A 136 13.21 8.43 14.29
CA GLU A 136 12.16 8.09 13.33
C GLU A 136 11.33 6.94 13.89
N ILE A 137 10.00 7.10 13.88
CA ILE A 137 9.07 6.15 14.51
C ILE A 137 7.93 5.90 13.53
N MET A 138 7.71 4.64 13.16
CA MET A 138 6.56 4.22 12.37
C MET A 138 5.40 3.82 13.27
N ILE A 139 4.18 4.19 12.89
CA ILE A 139 2.95 3.62 13.42
C ILE A 139 2.48 2.57 12.43
N ASP A 140 2.29 1.34 12.93
CA ASP A 140 1.75 0.21 12.17
C ASP A 140 0.27 0.43 11.81
N ASP A 141 -0.26 -0.34 10.87
CA ASP A 141 -1.59 -0.23 10.27
C ASP A 141 -2.78 -0.52 11.20
N PHE A 142 -2.53 -0.75 12.47
CA PHE A 142 -3.56 -0.80 13.52
C PHE A 142 -3.92 0.59 14.07
N TRP A 143 -3.50 1.67 13.39
CA TRP A 143 -3.80 3.04 13.78
C TRP A 143 -5.18 3.50 13.27
N PHE A 144 -6.24 2.85 13.75
CA PHE A 144 -7.62 3.16 13.40
C PHE A 144 -8.57 2.85 14.56
N THR A 145 -9.84 3.20 14.44
CA THR A 145 -10.89 2.78 15.38
C THR A 145 -12.16 2.34 14.65
N ASP A 146 -12.74 1.26 15.14
CA ASP A 146 -14.06 0.78 14.74
C ASP A 146 -15.06 0.80 15.90
N CYS A 147 -14.65 1.35 17.03
CA CYS A 147 -15.46 1.36 18.24
C CYS A 147 -16.81 2.08 18.04
N SER A 148 -17.86 1.49 18.60
CA SER A 148 -19.23 1.99 18.60
C SER A 148 -19.91 1.81 19.96
N CYS A 149 -19.13 1.85 21.06
CA CYS A 149 -19.66 1.78 22.43
C CYS A 149 -20.51 2.99 22.77
N ALA A 150 -21.19 2.95 23.89
CA ALA A 150 -22.12 4.02 24.31
C ALA A 150 -21.46 5.41 24.37
N GLU A 151 -20.22 5.50 24.86
CA GLU A 151 -19.49 6.79 24.93
C GLU A 151 -19.11 7.30 23.52
N CYS A 152 -18.73 6.40 22.59
CA CYS A 152 -18.46 6.77 21.21
C CYS A 152 -19.74 7.28 20.53
N ASP A 153 -20.88 6.61 20.74
CA ASP A 153 -22.16 7.01 20.16
C ASP A 153 -22.65 8.34 20.74
N ALA A 154 -22.54 8.54 22.05
CA ALA A 154 -22.90 9.82 22.68
C ALA A 154 -22.03 10.98 22.15
N ALA A 155 -20.72 10.78 21.98
CA ALA A 155 -19.83 11.79 21.43
C ALA A 155 -20.14 12.10 19.94
N ARG A 156 -20.44 11.07 19.14
CA ARG A 156 -20.87 11.19 17.73
C ARG A 156 -22.16 12.01 17.63
N GLN A 157 -23.20 11.66 18.42
CA GLN A 157 -24.48 12.40 18.43
C GLN A 157 -24.32 13.85 18.91
N ALA A 158 -23.44 14.08 19.90
CA ALA A 158 -23.08 15.42 20.35
C ALA A 158 -22.20 16.20 19.38
N ARG A 159 -21.76 15.57 18.27
CA ARG A 159 -20.89 16.15 17.24
C ARG A 159 -19.63 16.79 17.82
N LYS A 160 -18.97 16.09 18.74
CA LYS A 160 -17.72 16.55 19.37
C LYS A 160 -16.83 15.36 19.75
N VAL A 161 -15.53 15.58 19.76
CA VAL A 161 -14.53 14.66 20.27
C VAL A 161 -13.70 15.31 21.37
N ASN A 162 -13.43 14.55 22.43
CA ASN A 162 -12.59 14.99 23.54
C ASN A 162 -11.20 14.35 23.38
N VAL A 163 -10.15 15.17 23.35
CA VAL A 163 -8.76 14.72 23.32
C VAL A 163 -8.01 15.42 24.46
N GLY A 164 -7.75 14.67 25.50
CA GLY A 164 -7.26 15.23 26.75
C GLY A 164 -8.27 16.19 27.37
N ASP A 165 -7.81 17.39 27.61
CA ASP A 165 -8.59 18.54 28.14
C ASP A 165 -9.27 19.38 27.04
N LYS A 166 -9.04 19.05 25.77
CA LYS A 166 -9.58 19.80 24.63
C LYS A 166 -10.84 19.15 24.06
N ILE A 167 -11.75 19.98 23.57
CA ILE A 167 -12.98 19.58 22.89
C ILE A 167 -12.94 20.12 21.46
N TYR A 168 -13.17 19.24 20.50
CA TYR A 168 -13.18 19.60 19.08
C TYR A 168 -14.55 19.33 18.45
N PRO A 169 -15.08 20.25 17.62
CA PRO A 169 -16.32 20.01 16.90
C PRO A 169 -16.14 18.99 15.78
N VAL A 170 -17.20 18.23 15.49
CA VAL A 170 -17.30 17.32 14.35
C VAL A 170 -18.27 17.88 13.34
N ALA A 171 -17.93 17.88 12.05
CA ALA A 171 -18.72 18.52 11.00
C ALA A 171 -20.09 17.86 10.79
N GLY A 172 -20.15 16.52 10.84
CA GLY A 172 -21.38 15.73 10.70
C GLY A 172 -21.67 14.87 11.92
N ASP A 173 -22.69 14.03 11.82
CA ASP A 173 -23.11 13.07 12.84
C ASP A 173 -22.94 11.61 12.37
N SER A 174 -22.28 11.39 11.20
CA SER A 174 -21.93 10.07 10.73
C SER A 174 -20.79 9.45 11.55
N TRP A 175 -20.72 8.11 11.55
CA TRP A 175 -19.58 7.40 12.14
C TRP A 175 -18.26 7.75 11.49
N GLU A 176 -18.25 8.04 10.19
CA GLU A 176 -17.07 8.44 9.46
C GLU A 176 -16.54 9.80 9.89
N ASP A 177 -17.43 10.81 9.97
CA ASP A 177 -17.05 12.15 10.41
C ASP A 177 -16.50 12.12 11.83
N TYR A 178 -17.18 11.37 12.72
CA TYR A 178 -16.75 11.21 14.09
C TYR A 178 -15.37 10.55 14.19
N ARG A 179 -15.18 9.38 13.55
CA ARG A 179 -13.93 8.62 13.64
C ARG A 179 -12.76 9.35 13.00
N ARG A 180 -12.97 9.96 11.82
CA ARG A 180 -11.92 10.76 11.18
C ARG A 180 -11.49 11.96 12.03
N GLU A 181 -12.44 12.68 12.62
CA GLU A 181 -12.09 13.80 13.50
C GLU A 181 -11.36 13.31 14.76
N LEU A 182 -11.86 12.26 15.41
CA LEU A 182 -11.23 11.68 16.60
C LEU A 182 -9.77 11.26 16.31
N MET A 183 -9.57 10.43 15.28
CA MET A 183 -8.23 9.90 14.96
C MET A 183 -7.27 11.02 14.56
N ALA A 184 -7.70 12.00 13.76
CA ALA A 184 -6.86 13.12 13.40
C ALA A 184 -6.45 13.97 14.64
N ARG A 185 -7.35 14.20 15.60
CA ARG A 185 -7.03 14.97 16.81
C ARG A 185 -6.14 14.18 17.77
N VAL A 186 -6.41 12.90 17.93
CA VAL A 186 -5.54 12.02 18.75
C VAL A 186 -4.15 11.91 18.12
N SER A 187 -4.04 11.81 16.78
CA SER A 187 -2.77 11.85 16.07
C SER A 187 -1.99 13.11 16.39
N ARG A 188 -2.61 14.28 16.25
CA ARG A 188 -1.93 15.58 16.47
C ARG A 188 -1.52 15.78 17.91
N ASP A 189 -2.44 15.57 18.86
CA ASP A 189 -2.25 15.98 20.27
C ASP A 189 -1.55 14.90 21.11
N ARG A 190 -1.80 13.61 20.86
CA ARG A 190 -1.32 12.49 21.67
C ARG A 190 -0.17 11.70 21.08
N VAL A 191 0.04 11.82 19.76
CA VAL A 191 1.13 11.14 19.05
C VAL A 191 2.20 12.14 18.63
N LEU A 192 1.88 12.99 17.68
CA LEU A 192 2.85 13.91 17.05
C LEU A 192 3.41 14.93 18.05
N ALA A 193 2.53 15.64 18.75
CA ALA A 193 2.94 16.66 19.73
C ALA A 193 3.69 16.03 20.91
N ALA A 194 3.25 14.87 21.39
CA ALA A 194 3.88 14.16 22.48
C ALA A 194 5.30 13.67 22.13
N ALA A 195 5.46 13.04 20.97
CA ALA A 195 6.75 12.59 20.49
C ALA A 195 7.73 13.77 20.28
N LYS A 196 7.27 14.84 19.62
CA LYS A 196 8.10 16.03 19.33
C LYS A 196 8.44 16.84 20.60
N LYS A 197 7.64 16.75 21.66
CA LYS A 197 7.96 17.34 22.96
C LYS A 197 9.17 16.65 23.62
N VAL A 198 9.28 15.33 23.48
CA VAL A 198 10.41 14.55 24.02
C VAL A 198 11.63 14.67 23.13
N ASN A 199 11.42 14.55 21.81
CA ASN A 199 12.48 14.67 20.81
C ASN A 199 12.02 15.58 19.65
N PRO A 200 12.42 16.85 19.63
CA PRO A 200 12.02 17.79 18.57
C PRO A 200 12.45 17.36 17.16
N ARG A 201 13.40 16.44 17.02
CA ARG A 201 13.84 15.89 15.73
C ARG A 201 13.06 14.65 15.31
N ALA A 202 12.19 14.13 16.17
CA ALA A 202 11.41 12.93 15.88
C ALA A 202 10.58 13.11 14.60
N ARG A 203 10.70 12.16 13.70
CA ARG A 203 9.88 12.04 12.48
C ARG A 203 8.91 10.89 12.65
N LEU A 204 7.64 11.18 12.46
CA LEU A 204 6.57 10.20 12.60
C LEU A 204 6.10 9.73 11.22
N ILE A 205 6.01 8.42 11.06
CA ILE A 205 5.54 7.75 9.84
C ILE A 205 4.21 7.09 10.16
N ILE A 206 3.18 7.39 9.37
CA ILE A 206 1.93 6.62 9.40
C ILE A 206 1.98 5.54 8.30
N LYS A 207 1.67 4.29 8.65
CA LYS A 207 1.48 3.21 7.67
C LYS A 207 -0.02 3.00 7.46
N TYR A 208 -0.46 3.16 6.21
CA TYR A 208 -1.82 2.82 5.79
C TYR A 208 -1.91 1.34 5.44
N PRO A 209 -2.97 0.63 5.88
CA PRO A 209 -3.22 -0.75 5.49
C PRO A 209 -3.64 -0.87 4.02
N GLN A 210 -3.74 -2.10 3.51
CA GLN A 210 -4.10 -2.37 2.12
C GLN A 210 -5.61 -2.16 1.80
N TRP A 211 -6.49 -2.08 2.79
CA TRP A 211 -7.95 -1.97 2.59
C TRP A 211 -8.43 -0.50 2.36
N TYR A 212 -7.87 0.13 1.32
CA TYR A 212 -8.06 1.56 1.01
C TYR A 212 -9.51 2.01 0.76
N ASP A 213 -10.40 1.09 0.41
CA ASP A 213 -11.81 1.41 0.20
C ASP A 213 -12.59 1.72 1.48
N ALA A 214 -12.07 1.31 2.64
CA ALA A 214 -12.71 1.45 3.95
C ALA A 214 -11.96 2.40 4.90
N PHE A 215 -10.97 3.14 4.45
CA PHE A 215 -10.17 4.03 5.29
C PHE A 215 -11.02 5.01 6.11
N HIS A 216 -11.90 5.75 5.45
CA HIS A 216 -12.74 6.75 6.08
C HIS A 216 -13.77 6.15 7.05
N GLU A 217 -14.23 4.92 6.82
CA GLU A 217 -15.13 4.20 7.72
C GLU A 217 -14.48 3.91 9.09
N ARG A 218 -13.15 3.80 9.14
CA ARG A 218 -12.35 3.43 10.33
C ARG A 218 -11.51 4.56 10.89
N GLY A 219 -11.68 5.78 10.37
CA GLY A 219 -11.07 6.98 10.93
C GLY A 219 -9.81 7.47 10.23
N TYR A 220 -9.30 6.79 9.20
CA TYR A 220 -8.24 7.36 8.37
C TYR A 220 -8.78 8.55 7.56
N ASP A 221 -8.06 9.64 7.59
CA ASP A 221 -8.23 10.78 6.70
C ASP A 221 -6.92 11.00 5.94
N VAL A 222 -6.81 10.35 4.78
CA VAL A 222 -5.53 10.27 4.04
C VAL A 222 -4.98 11.64 3.62
N VAL A 223 -5.83 12.67 3.50
CA VAL A 223 -5.39 14.03 3.18
C VAL A 223 -4.79 14.68 4.42
N ARG A 224 -5.57 14.76 5.52
CA ARG A 224 -5.14 15.40 6.77
C ARG A 224 -3.93 14.71 7.39
N GLU A 225 -3.94 13.38 7.43
CA GLU A 225 -2.83 12.61 8.01
C GLU A 225 -1.57 12.72 7.17
N THR A 226 -1.69 12.75 5.83
CA THR A 226 -0.53 12.99 4.95
C THR A 226 0.04 14.39 5.15
N GLU A 227 -0.77 15.40 5.47
CA GLU A 227 -0.30 16.73 5.83
C GLU A 227 0.42 16.73 7.19
N ASP A 228 -0.14 16.05 8.18
CA ASP A 228 0.31 16.08 9.58
C ASP A 228 1.57 15.24 9.84
N PHE A 229 1.66 14.05 9.28
CA PHE A 229 2.79 13.16 9.46
C PHE A 229 3.99 13.56 8.60
N ASP A 230 5.19 13.27 9.10
CA ASP A 230 6.42 13.59 8.37
C ASP A 230 6.62 12.68 7.15
N ARG A 231 6.10 11.44 7.22
CA ARG A 231 6.09 10.47 6.11
C ARG A 231 4.85 9.57 6.16
N ILE A 232 4.54 8.97 5.02
CA ILE A 232 3.52 7.94 4.89
C ILE A 232 4.13 6.65 4.33
N TRP A 233 3.59 5.53 4.77
CA TRP A 233 3.90 4.18 4.28
C TRP A 233 2.63 3.46 3.89
N VAL A 234 2.77 2.42 3.08
CA VAL A 234 1.65 1.75 2.43
C VAL A 234 1.73 0.25 2.67
N GLY A 235 0.64 -0.34 3.11
CA GLY A 235 0.47 -1.79 3.08
C GLY A 235 0.35 -2.27 1.63
N THR A 236 1.31 -3.08 1.22
CA THR A 236 1.34 -3.72 -0.10
C THR A 236 1.20 -5.24 0.04
N GLU A 237 0.47 -5.65 1.10
CA GLU A 237 0.20 -7.03 1.43
C GLU A 237 -0.91 -7.58 0.53
N THR A 238 -0.55 -8.18 -0.58
CA THR A 238 -1.49 -8.88 -1.45
C THR A 238 -1.53 -10.37 -1.08
N ARG A 239 -2.73 -10.90 -1.04
CA ARG A 239 -3.00 -12.28 -0.64
C ARG A 239 -3.95 -12.92 -1.63
N ASP A 240 -4.10 -14.22 -1.57
CA ASP A 240 -5.04 -14.91 -2.45
C ASP A 240 -6.47 -14.39 -2.24
N TYR A 241 -7.04 -13.77 -3.27
CA TYR A 241 -8.42 -13.27 -3.23
C TYR A 241 -9.48 -14.39 -3.17
N LEU A 242 -9.07 -15.64 -3.37
CA LEU A 242 -9.92 -16.83 -3.17
C LEU A 242 -9.94 -17.28 -1.70
N ASP A 243 -8.94 -16.85 -0.90
CA ASP A 243 -8.85 -17.20 0.52
C ASP A 243 -9.32 -16.03 1.40
N PRO A 244 -10.54 -16.11 1.98
CA PRO A 244 -11.08 -15.02 2.77
C PRO A 244 -10.40 -14.84 4.13
N ARG A 245 -9.58 -15.79 4.60
CA ARG A 245 -8.96 -15.78 5.94
C ARG A 245 -8.10 -14.53 6.17
N TRP A 246 -7.44 -14.04 5.13
CA TRP A 246 -6.51 -12.93 5.20
C TRP A 246 -7.02 -11.67 4.49
N GLY A 247 -8.34 -11.58 4.27
CA GLY A 247 -8.97 -10.43 3.66
C GLY A 247 -9.07 -10.47 2.13
N GLY A 248 -8.59 -11.54 1.48
CA GLY A 248 -8.78 -11.79 0.05
C GLY A 248 -8.30 -10.65 -0.85
N THR A 249 -7.09 -10.13 -0.63
CA THR A 249 -6.53 -9.02 -1.40
C THR A 249 -6.03 -9.47 -2.77
N VAL A 250 -6.27 -8.64 -3.80
CA VAL A 250 -5.94 -8.94 -5.19
C VAL A 250 -4.49 -8.53 -5.48
N GLN A 251 -3.78 -9.27 -6.31
CA GLN A 251 -2.35 -9.04 -6.57
C GLN A 251 -2.04 -7.61 -7.04
N TYR A 252 -2.85 -7.05 -7.93
CA TYR A 252 -2.66 -5.69 -8.44
C TYR A 252 -2.89 -4.58 -7.40
N GLU A 253 -3.50 -4.90 -6.26
CA GLU A 253 -3.80 -3.94 -5.19
C GLU A 253 -2.57 -3.20 -4.72
N ALA A 254 -1.45 -3.90 -4.49
CA ALA A 254 -0.21 -3.30 -4.01
C ALA A 254 0.29 -2.17 -4.93
N TYR A 255 0.21 -2.38 -6.25
CA TYR A 255 0.54 -1.34 -7.22
C TYR A 255 -0.43 -0.16 -7.15
N PHE A 256 -1.74 -0.45 -7.16
CA PHE A 256 -2.76 0.59 -7.16
C PHE A 256 -2.67 1.49 -5.93
N ILE A 257 -2.72 0.89 -4.73
CA ILE A 257 -2.71 1.65 -3.47
C ILE A 257 -1.41 2.46 -3.29
N MET A 258 -0.27 1.86 -3.61
CA MET A 258 1.03 2.54 -3.47
C MET A 258 1.13 3.74 -4.41
N ARG A 259 0.65 3.62 -5.67
CA ARG A 259 0.61 4.73 -6.62
C ARG A 259 -0.39 5.80 -6.22
N TRP A 260 -1.58 5.40 -5.78
CA TRP A 260 -2.62 6.32 -5.36
C TRP A 260 -2.19 7.15 -4.13
N LEU A 261 -1.71 6.50 -3.07
CA LEU A 261 -1.18 7.20 -1.89
C LEU A 261 0.11 7.96 -2.20
N GLY A 262 0.93 7.46 -3.10
CA GLY A 262 2.10 8.16 -3.62
C GLY A 262 1.74 9.47 -4.31
N GLY A 263 0.62 9.50 -5.04
CA GLY A 263 0.07 10.71 -5.63
C GLY A 263 -0.39 11.73 -4.59
N ILE A 264 -1.05 11.28 -3.51
CA ILE A 264 -1.49 12.14 -2.40
C ILE A 264 -0.28 12.65 -1.59
N GLY A 265 0.62 11.74 -1.22
CA GLY A 265 1.74 12.03 -0.32
C GLY A 265 2.96 12.64 -1.00
N GLY A 266 3.08 12.51 -2.32
CA GLY A 266 4.23 13.00 -3.07
C GLY A 266 5.56 12.53 -2.48
N GLY A 267 6.45 13.46 -2.18
CA GLY A 267 7.77 13.16 -1.60
C GLY A 267 7.76 12.54 -0.20
N LYS A 268 6.64 12.60 0.53
CA LYS A 268 6.47 11.98 1.84
C LYS A 268 6.25 10.47 1.77
N CYS A 269 5.81 9.92 0.61
CA CYS A 269 5.61 8.49 0.46
C CYS A 269 6.95 7.76 0.46
N GLY A 270 7.20 6.98 1.51
CA GLY A 270 8.49 6.36 1.78
C GLY A 270 8.63 4.96 1.22
N GLY A 271 7.64 4.09 1.40
CA GLY A 271 7.79 2.71 1.01
C GLY A 271 6.52 1.88 1.13
N GLY A 272 6.66 0.63 0.73
CA GLY A 272 5.67 -0.41 0.86
C GLY A 272 6.07 -1.47 1.90
N TRP A 273 5.09 -2.07 2.50
CA TRP A 273 5.21 -3.09 3.52
C TRP A 273 4.39 -4.31 3.08
N PHE A 274 5.01 -5.45 2.96
CA PHE A 274 4.33 -6.70 2.63
C PHE A 274 4.74 -7.84 3.57
N ASP A 275 3.92 -8.87 3.62
CA ASP A 275 4.06 -9.94 4.61
C ASP A 275 4.00 -11.35 3.99
N TRP A 276 4.32 -12.34 4.84
CA TRP A 276 4.34 -13.76 4.50
C TRP A 276 2.98 -14.45 4.72
N LEU A 277 1.98 -13.75 5.31
CA LEU A 277 0.68 -14.34 5.65
C LEU A 277 -0.13 -14.66 4.40
N GLY A 278 -0.58 -15.91 4.28
CA GLY A 278 -1.41 -16.34 3.15
C GLY A 278 -0.72 -16.28 1.80
N THR A 279 0.61 -16.44 1.77
CA THR A 279 1.43 -16.42 0.55
C THR A 279 2.12 -17.76 0.30
N THR A 280 2.54 -17.93 -0.94
CA THR A 280 3.55 -18.89 -1.38
C THR A 280 4.82 -18.12 -1.74
N GLU A 281 5.93 -18.81 -1.96
CA GLU A 281 7.18 -18.17 -2.42
C GLU A 281 6.99 -17.32 -3.69
N LYS A 282 6.06 -17.72 -4.57
CA LYS A 282 5.76 -16.98 -5.81
C LYS A 282 4.93 -15.72 -5.53
N THR A 283 3.87 -15.84 -4.75
CA THR A 283 3.01 -14.69 -4.43
C THR A 283 3.68 -13.73 -3.44
N TYR A 284 4.61 -14.20 -2.60
CA TYR A 284 5.47 -13.34 -1.81
C TYR A 284 6.39 -12.49 -2.71
N LEU A 285 6.98 -13.08 -3.75
CA LEU A 285 7.77 -12.34 -4.73
C LEU A 285 6.91 -11.37 -5.55
N GLU A 286 5.66 -11.72 -5.88
CA GLU A 286 4.72 -10.79 -6.54
C GLU A 286 4.50 -9.52 -5.72
N GLN A 287 4.34 -9.62 -4.40
CA GLN A 287 4.22 -8.43 -3.53
C GLN A 287 5.45 -7.51 -3.68
N ALA A 288 6.65 -8.09 -3.68
CA ALA A 288 7.87 -7.32 -3.88
C ALA A 288 7.92 -6.64 -5.25
N ARG A 289 7.53 -7.34 -6.33
CA ARG A 289 7.46 -6.81 -7.70
C ARG A 289 6.46 -5.65 -7.79
N GLN A 290 5.26 -5.83 -7.28
CA GLN A 290 4.22 -4.80 -7.27
C GLN A 290 4.66 -3.56 -6.48
N THR A 291 5.30 -3.75 -5.32
CA THR A 291 5.82 -2.67 -4.48
C THR A 291 6.87 -1.85 -5.23
N VAL A 292 7.80 -2.52 -5.92
CA VAL A 292 8.86 -1.89 -6.70
C VAL A 292 8.29 -1.17 -7.93
N LEU A 293 7.40 -1.81 -8.70
CA LEU A 293 6.72 -1.22 -9.86
C LEU A 293 5.89 0.01 -9.47
N ALA A 294 5.33 0.00 -8.29
CA ALA A 294 4.64 1.15 -7.74
C ALA A 294 5.56 2.30 -7.34
N GLY A 295 6.88 2.15 -7.45
CA GLY A 295 7.86 3.20 -7.20
C GLY A 295 8.25 3.39 -5.75
N ALA A 296 8.03 2.39 -4.90
CA ALA A 296 8.49 2.41 -3.51
C ALA A 296 9.99 2.64 -3.41
N ARG A 297 10.41 3.49 -2.48
CA ARG A 297 11.83 3.74 -2.17
C ARG A 297 12.40 2.71 -1.19
N GLU A 298 11.49 2.05 -0.48
CA GLU A 298 11.82 1.04 0.52
C GLU A 298 10.74 -0.05 0.48
N SER A 299 11.16 -1.32 0.54
CA SER A 299 10.29 -2.48 0.69
C SER A 299 10.56 -3.14 2.03
N MET A 300 9.55 -3.13 2.92
CA MET A 300 9.68 -3.77 4.23
C MET A 300 9.15 -5.19 4.18
N LEU A 301 9.98 -6.11 4.67
CA LEU A 301 9.70 -7.52 4.86
C LEU A 301 9.13 -7.70 6.27
N PHE A 302 7.84 -7.88 6.42
CA PHE A 302 7.22 -8.13 7.72
C PHE A 302 7.21 -9.62 8.01
N CYS A 303 7.67 -10.05 9.15
CA CYS A 303 8.60 -9.51 10.13
C CYS A 303 9.69 -10.55 10.40
N TYR A 304 10.80 -10.16 11.05
CA TYR A 304 11.94 -11.07 11.29
C TYR A 304 11.51 -12.41 11.90
N GLY A 305 10.79 -12.39 13.04
CA GLY A 305 10.37 -13.62 13.71
C GLY A 305 9.43 -14.49 12.86
N GLY A 306 8.47 -13.89 12.17
CA GLY A 306 7.56 -14.60 11.27
C GLY A 306 8.27 -15.26 10.10
N LEU A 307 9.28 -14.59 9.55
CA LEU A 307 10.08 -15.10 8.42
C LEU A 307 11.09 -16.19 8.82
N GLN A 308 11.26 -16.49 10.12
CA GLN A 308 12.04 -17.65 10.58
C GLN A 308 11.23 -18.96 10.58
N GLY A 309 9.90 -18.88 10.53
CA GLY A 309 8.99 -20.02 10.61
C GLY A 309 8.18 -20.26 9.34
N SER A 310 7.41 -21.35 9.32
CA SER A 310 6.46 -21.70 8.24
C SER A 310 7.05 -21.63 6.82
N SER A 311 6.46 -20.84 5.93
CA SER A 311 6.92 -20.63 4.56
C SER A 311 8.12 -19.66 4.46
N GLY A 312 8.37 -18.86 5.48
CA GLY A 312 9.32 -17.77 5.46
C GLY A 312 10.71 -18.09 4.87
N PRO A 313 11.36 -19.22 5.20
CA PRO A 313 12.65 -19.57 4.61
C PRO A 313 12.62 -19.75 3.08
N LYS A 314 11.55 -20.33 2.52
CA LYS A 314 11.36 -20.48 1.06
C LYS A 314 11.05 -19.15 0.39
N ASP A 315 10.19 -18.34 1.02
CA ASP A 315 9.83 -17.01 0.55
C ASP A 315 11.10 -16.15 0.42
N LEU A 316 11.97 -16.18 1.43
CA LEU A 316 13.23 -15.45 1.44
C LEU A 316 14.25 -15.97 0.45
N GLU A 317 14.34 -17.28 0.24
CA GLU A 317 15.24 -17.85 -0.76
C GLU A 317 14.85 -17.35 -2.15
N THR A 318 13.56 -17.42 -2.50
CA THR A 318 13.03 -16.92 -3.76
C THR A 318 13.25 -15.41 -3.90
N LEU A 319 12.99 -14.63 -2.85
CA LEU A 319 13.23 -13.19 -2.86
C LEU A 319 14.72 -12.87 -3.10
N ARG A 320 15.65 -13.51 -2.38
CA ARG A 320 17.10 -13.27 -2.50
C ARG A 320 17.61 -13.43 -3.92
N LEU A 321 17.14 -14.46 -4.62
CA LEU A 321 17.51 -14.71 -6.02
C LEU A 321 17.03 -13.58 -6.95
N ASN A 322 15.96 -12.88 -6.59
CA ASN A 322 15.35 -11.84 -7.40
C ASN A 322 15.73 -10.40 -6.98
N ILE A 323 16.42 -10.19 -5.85
CA ILE A 323 16.81 -8.85 -5.38
C ILE A 323 17.60 -8.04 -6.42
N PRO A 324 18.58 -8.62 -7.16
CA PRO A 324 19.30 -7.87 -8.19
C PRO A 324 18.37 -7.31 -9.29
N GLU A 325 17.42 -8.12 -9.75
CA GLU A 325 16.41 -7.70 -10.74
C GLU A 325 15.47 -6.64 -10.16
N LEU A 326 14.92 -6.86 -8.96
CA LEU A 326 14.06 -5.90 -8.27
C LEU A 326 14.75 -4.54 -8.10
N SER A 327 16.03 -4.53 -7.71
CA SER A 327 16.82 -3.31 -7.57
C SER A 327 17.04 -2.60 -8.90
N ASN A 328 17.24 -3.34 -9.98
CA ASN A 328 17.34 -2.79 -11.33
C ASN A 328 16.01 -2.16 -11.77
N VAL A 329 14.90 -2.90 -11.63
CA VAL A 329 13.56 -2.40 -11.96
C VAL A 329 13.20 -1.17 -11.13
N ALA A 330 13.53 -1.15 -9.83
CA ALA A 330 13.34 0.03 -8.98
C ALA A 330 14.04 1.27 -9.54
N ARG A 331 15.29 1.11 -10.04
CA ARG A 331 16.06 2.20 -10.66
C ARG A 331 15.39 2.69 -11.93
N GLU A 332 14.94 1.77 -12.78
CA GLU A 332 14.31 2.10 -14.05
C GLU A 332 12.95 2.79 -13.85
N VAL A 333 12.13 2.30 -12.92
CA VAL A 333 10.84 2.90 -12.56
C VAL A 333 10.99 4.32 -12.01
N ARG A 334 12.01 4.57 -11.17
CA ARG A 334 12.23 5.91 -10.59
C ARG A 334 12.62 7.00 -11.59
N ARG A 335 13.10 6.63 -12.75
CA ARG A 335 13.54 7.57 -13.79
C ARG A 335 12.43 7.94 -14.77
N ARG A 336 11.26 7.29 -14.66
CA ARG A 336 10.21 7.36 -15.66
C ARG A 336 8.87 7.71 -15.05
N ASP A 337 8.14 8.54 -15.78
CA ASP A 337 6.75 8.80 -15.46
C ASP A 337 5.87 7.64 -15.95
N ILE A 338 4.95 7.19 -15.10
CA ILE A 338 3.93 6.25 -15.50
C ILE A 338 2.88 6.94 -16.35
N ILE A 339 2.50 6.29 -17.43
CA ILE A 339 1.39 6.71 -18.30
C ILE A 339 0.34 5.61 -18.38
N GLY A 340 -0.89 5.99 -18.71
CA GLY A 340 -1.98 5.00 -18.82
C GLY A 340 -3.36 5.64 -18.84
N ILE A 341 -4.33 4.80 -18.49
CA ILE A 341 -5.71 5.18 -18.26
C ILE A 341 -5.80 5.75 -16.86
N ALA A 342 -6.20 7.00 -16.72
CA ALA A 342 -6.33 7.63 -15.40
C ALA A 342 -7.42 6.92 -14.58
N ALA A 343 -7.02 6.24 -13.53
CA ALA A 343 -7.91 5.54 -12.60
C ALA A 343 -8.22 6.46 -11.42
N TYR A 344 -9.37 7.10 -11.48
CA TYR A 344 -9.74 8.19 -10.57
C TYR A 344 -10.39 7.68 -9.29
N LYS A 345 -9.73 7.89 -8.17
CA LYS A 345 -10.25 7.64 -6.83
C LYS A 345 -10.03 8.86 -5.94
N PRO A 346 -11.07 9.70 -5.72
CA PRO A 346 -10.93 10.79 -4.76
C PRO A 346 -10.73 10.26 -3.34
N PRO A 347 -9.98 10.98 -2.48
CA PRO A 347 -9.80 10.60 -1.08
C PRO A 347 -11.14 10.48 -0.34
N ASN A 348 -11.17 9.60 0.66
CA ASN A 348 -12.34 9.40 1.53
C ASN A 348 -13.63 9.10 0.76
N SER A 349 -13.54 8.37 -0.35
CA SER A 349 -14.66 8.01 -1.23
C SER A 349 -15.16 6.60 -1.00
N HIS A 350 -16.46 6.38 -1.20
CA HIS A 350 -17.10 5.08 -1.06
C HIS A 350 -17.05 4.24 -2.34
N PRO A 351 -16.76 2.95 -2.26
CA PRO A 351 -16.82 2.01 -3.38
C PRO A 351 -18.23 1.60 -3.75
N GLU A 352 -19.21 1.84 -2.88
CA GLU A 352 -20.55 1.23 -2.93
C GLU A 352 -20.39 -0.32 -2.97
N ASN A 353 -20.95 -0.96 -3.99
CA ASN A 353 -20.83 -2.40 -4.20
C ASN A 353 -19.61 -2.78 -5.08
N GLU A 354 -18.68 -1.85 -5.34
CA GLU A 354 -17.57 -2.04 -6.28
C GLU A 354 -16.21 -2.09 -5.54
N ARG A 355 -16.17 -2.67 -4.34
CA ARG A 355 -14.92 -2.79 -3.57
C ARG A 355 -13.85 -3.50 -4.40
N ARG A 356 -12.62 -2.94 -4.39
CA ARG A 356 -11.43 -3.46 -5.11
C ARG A 356 -11.56 -3.44 -6.64
N VAL A 357 -12.50 -2.65 -7.20
CA VAL A 357 -12.70 -2.61 -8.65
C VAL A 357 -11.43 -2.20 -9.41
N PHE A 358 -10.63 -1.29 -8.86
CA PHE A 358 -9.37 -0.88 -9.49
C PHE A 358 -8.35 -2.02 -9.55
N ASP A 359 -8.32 -2.85 -8.53
CA ASP A 359 -7.39 -3.97 -8.45
C ASP A 359 -7.72 -5.03 -9.50
N PHE A 360 -9.00 -5.37 -9.64
CA PHE A 360 -9.45 -6.31 -10.67
C PHE A 360 -9.30 -5.73 -12.08
N VAL A 361 -9.60 -4.44 -12.29
CA VAL A 361 -9.44 -3.79 -13.60
C VAL A 361 -7.97 -3.75 -14.04
N GLY A 362 -7.03 -3.54 -13.11
CA GLY A 362 -5.61 -3.61 -13.42
C GLY A 362 -5.16 -4.98 -13.93
N MET A 363 -5.77 -6.07 -13.43
CA MET A 363 -5.49 -7.44 -13.90
C MET A 363 -6.06 -7.74 -15.29
N LEU A 364 -6.92 -6.87 -15.84
CA LEU A 364 -7.45 -7.01 -17.19
C LEU A 364 -6.47 -6.51 -18.29
N GLY A 365 -5.25 -6.12 -17.92
CA GLY A 365 -4.28 -5.56 -18.86
C GLY A 365 -4.60 -4.14 -19.35
N LEU A 366 -5.37 -3.41 -18.56
CA LEU A 366 -5.55 -1.97 -18.70
C LEU A 366 -4.45 -1.26 -17.89
N PRO A 367 -3.52 -0.52 -18.54
CA PRO A 367 -2.44 0.15 -17.83
C PRO A 367 -3.00 1.33 -17.03
N LEU A 368 -3.28 1.10 -15.73
CA LEU A 368 -3.85 2.14 -14.87
C LEU A 368 -2.79 3.12 -14.41
N ALA A 369 -3.12 4.41 -14.48
CA ALA A 369 -2.42 5.50 -13.81
C ALA A 369 -3.30 6.00 -12.65
N PRO A 370 -3.11 5.47 -11.41
CA PRO A 370 -3.92 5.86 -10.25
C PRO A 370 -3.79 7.35 -9.95
N CYS A 371 -4.91 8.03 -9.74
CA CYS A 371 -4.94 9.46 -9.43
C CYS A 371 -6.03 9.80 -8.41
N HIS A 372 -5.75 10.80 -7.57
CA HIS A 372 -6.65 11.29 -6.54
C HIS A 372 -7.35 12.60 -6.93
N GLU A 373 -6.82 13.30 -7.92
CA GLU A 373 -7.41 14.48 -8.52
C GLU A 373 -8.13 14.12 -9.82
N PHE A 374 -9.20 14.87 -10.15
CA PHE A 374 -9.94 14.62 -11.39
C PHE A 374 -9.04 14.77 -12.62
N PRO A 375 -8.93 13.76 -13.48
CA PRO A 375 -7.94 13.67 -14.54
C PRO A 375 -8.34 14.43 -15.81
N ALA A 376 -8.56 15.73 -15.71
CA ALA A 376 -9.10 16.58 -16.79
C ALA A 376 -8.30 16.54 -18.11
N LYS A 377 -7.01 16.18 -18.06
CA LYS A 377 -6.11 16.16 -19.23
C LYS A 377 -5.68 14.75 -19.65
N ALA A 378 -6.14 13.71 -18.97
CA ALA A 378 -5.74 12.35 -19.26
C ALA A 378 -6.19 11.90 -20.69
N PRO A 379 -5.42 11.06 -21.39
CA PRO A 379 -5.79 10.56 -22.72
C PRO A 379 -6.99 9.62 -22.69
N ALA A 380 -7.22 8.91 -21.59
CA ALA A 380 -8.36 8.06 -21.29
C ALA A 380 -8.57 8.03 -19.77
N ALA A 381 -9.80 7.77 -19.32
CA ALA A 381 -10.09 7.72 -17.89
C ALA A 381 -11.02 6.55 -17.53
N PHE A 382 -10.81 6.01 -16.34
CA PHE A 382 -11.67 5.02 -15.69
C PHE A 382 -12.29 5.63 -14.43
N PHE A 383 -13.61 5.56 -14.33
CA PHE A 383 -14.40 6.03 -13.19
C PHE A 383 -15.29 4.91 -12.66
N SER A 384 -15.28 4.76 -11.35
CA SER A 384 -16.17 3.87 -10.58
C SER A 384 -17.05 4.69 -9.63
N ALA A 385 -17.87 4.03 -8.81
CA ALA A 385 -18.74 4.68 -7.82
C ALA A 385 -18.00 5.67 -6.91
N HIS A 386 -16.72 5.47 -6.66
CA HIS A 386 -15.87 6.40 -5.91
C HIS A 386 -15.93 7.85 -6.42
N ALA A 387 -16.08 8.04 -7.73
CA ALA A 387 -16.08 9.36 -8.37
C ALA A 387 -17.24 10.27 -7.89
N LEU A 388 -18.31 9.70 -7.35
CA LEU A 388 -19.46 10.44 -6.82
C LEU A 388 -19.12 11.29 -5.60
N LYS A 389 -17.96 11.10 -4.97
CA LYS A 389 -17.44 11.95 -3.90
C LYS A 389 -17.13 13.37 -4.37
N GLU A 390 -16.80 13.55 -5.64
CA GLU A 390 -16.52 14.84 -6.25
C GLU A 390 -17.82 15.62 -6.47
N PRO A 391 -18.02 16.81 -5.86
CA PRO A 391 -19.28 17.54 -5.94
C PRO A 391 -19.71 17.94 -7.36
N ASP A 392 -18.76 18.32 -8.25
CA ASP A 392 -19.01 18.68 -9.66
C ASP A 392 -18.68 17.53 -10.62
N PHE A 393 -18.78 16.27 -10.17
CA PHE A 393 -18.37 15.13 -10.99
C PHE A 393 -19.13 15.08 -12.34
N VAL A 394 -20.45 15.29 -12.32
CA VAL A 394 -21.28 15.26 -13.54
C VAL A 394 -20.83 16.30 -14.56
N GLY A 395 -20.59 17.54 -14.12
CA GLY A 395 -20.12 18.61 -14.98
C GLY A 395 -18.71 18.34 -15.52
N ARG A 396 -17.80 17.83 -14.69
CA ARG A 396 -16.45 17.46 -15.11
C ARG A 396 -16.44 16.28 -16.07
N LEU A 397 -17.25 15.26 -15.81
CA LEU A 397 -17.41 14.09 -16.68
C LEU A 397 -17.97 14.50 -18.04
N SER A 398 -19.01 15.35 -18.08
CA SER A 398 -19.59 15.84 -19.32
C SER A 398 -18.54 16.54 -20.19
N ARG A 399 -17.75 17.44 -19.62
CA ARG A 399 -16.63 18.09 -20.33
C ARG A 399 -15.59 17.09 -20.82
N PHE A 400 -15.31 16.02 -20.07
CA PHE A 400 -14.39 14.98 -20.48
C PHE A 400 -14.94 14.17 -21.67
N ILE A 401 -16.23 13.78 -21.63
CA ILE A 401 -16.93 13.08 -22.73
C ILE A 401 -16.95 13.95 -23.99
N ASP A 402 -17.28 15.24 -23.87
CA ASP A 402 -17.35 16.17 -24.99
C ASP A 402 -15.99 16.42 -25.66
N SER A 403 -14.89 16.15 -24.97
CA SER A 403 -13.56 16.18 -25.54
C SER A 403 -13.27 15.01 -26.50
N GLY A 404 -14.16 14.02 -26.64
CA GLY A 404 -14.01 12.85 -27.49
C GLY A 404 -13.04 11.79 -26.96
N ARG A 405 -12.46 11.99 -25.76
CA ARG A 405 -11.51 11.03 -25.16
C ARG A 405 -12.25 9.83 -24.57
N PRO A 406 -11.71 8.62 -24.67
CA PRO A 406 -12.34 7.42 -24.12
C PRO A 406 -12.56 7.48 -22.61
N VAL A 407 -13.76 7.10 -22.22
CA VAL A 407 -14.18 6.97 -20.83
C VAL A 407 -14.64 5.55 -20.58
N LEU A 408 -14.11 4.91 -19.56
CA LEU A 408 -14.62 3.65 -19.02
C LEU A 408 -15.40 3.94 -17.74
N LEU A 409 -16.64 3.50 -17.67
CA LEU A 409 -17.50 3.64 -16.47
C LEU A 409 -17.93 2.26 -16.00
N THR A 410 -17.94 2.01 -14.70
CA THR A 410 -18.65 0.85 -14.15
C THR A 410 -20.15 0.97 -14.39
N ASP A 411 -20.83 -0.15 -14.52
CA ASP A 411 -22.30 -0.18 -14.68
C ASP A 411 -23.01 0.41 -13.46
N GLY A 412 -22.48 0.19 -12.24
CA GLY A 412 -23.04 0.80 -11.02
C GLY A 412 -22.94 2.32 -11.02
N LEU A 413 -21.81 2.90 -11.46
CA LEU A 413 -21.69 4.35 -11.64
C LEU A 413 -22.60 4.86 -12.76
N ALA A 414 -22.61 4.17 -13.92
CA ALA A 414 -23.42 4.56 -15.06
C ALA A 414 -24.90 4.65 -14.70
N GLN A 415 -25.42 3.69 -13.93
CA GLN A 415 -26.81 3.70 -13.44
C GLN A 415 -27.12 4.95 -12.61
N LYS A 416 -26.21 5.37 -11.73
CA LYS A 416 -26.39 6.58 -10.90
C LYS A 416 -26.32 7.90 -11.70
N LEU A 417 -25.78 7.84 -12.91
CA LEU A 417 -25.61 8.96 -13.83
C LEU A 417 -26.67 9.02 -14.94
N GLU A 418 -27.58 8.05 -15.01
CA GLU A 418 -28.69 8.06 -15.98
C GLU A 418 -29.51 9.35 -15.91
N GLY A 419 -29.74 9.94 -17.08
CA GLY A 419 -30.43 11.24 -17.20
C GLY A 419 -29.63 12.46 -16.72
N LYS A 420 -28.41 12.28 -16.20
CA LYS A 420 -27.55 13.37 -15.69
C LYS A 420 -26.34 13.65 -16.59
N ALA A 421 -25.88 12.68 -17.38
CA ALA A 421 -24.76 12.79 -18.28
C ALA A 421 -25.06 12.05 -19.61
N ARG A 422 -24.38 12.45 -20.70
CA ARG A 422 -24.54 11.83 -22.03
C ARG A 422 -23.76 10.51 -22.11
N LEU A 423 -24.34 9.42 -21.60
CA LEU A 423 -23.70 8.10 -21.52
C LEU A 423 -23.82 7.27 -22.81
N ASP A 424 -24.50 7.75 -23.82
CA ASP A 424 -24.68 7.17 -25.16
C ASP A 424 -23.63 7.65 -26.19
N ALA A 425 -22.70 8.51 -25.77
CA ALA A 425 -21.64 9.00 -26.62
C ALA A 425 -20.69 7.86 -27.04
N ALA A 426 -20.20 7.87 -28.29
CA ALA A 426 -19.40 6.80 -28.88
C ALA A 426 -18.05 6.53 -28.16
N ASN A 427 -17.57 7.48 -27.38
CA ASN A 427 -16.35 7.39 -26.58
C ASN A 427 -16.61 6.96 -25.14
N VAL A 428 -17.85 6.64 -24.75
CA VAL A 428 -18.22 6.11 -23.43
C VAL A 428 -18.37 4.61 -23.50
N HIS A 429 -17.57 3.91 -22.73
CA HIS A 429 -17.54 2.45 -22.63
C HIS A 429 -18.04 2.03 -21.24
N ARG A 430 -18.78 0.95 -21.16
CA ARG A 430 -19.30 0.41 -19.89
C ARG A 430 -18.55 -0.85 -19.51
N LEU A 431 -18.13 -0.93 -18.27
CA LEU A 431 -17.59 -2.13 -17.63
C LEU A 431 -18.69 -2.76 -16.77
N ILE A 432 -19.07 -3.96 -17.12
CA ILE A 432 -20.18 -4.66 -16.44
C ILE A 432 -19.61 -5.39 -15.23
N VAL A 433 -19.79 -4.83 -14.04
CA VAL A 433 -19.30 -5.33 -12.76
C VAL A 433 -20.39 -6.07 -11.97
N LYS A 434 -21.65 -5.61 -12.10
CA LYS A 434 -22.83 -6.16 -11.38
C LYS A 434 -22.65 -6.23 -9.86
N GLY A 435 -21.89 -5.29 -9.28
CA GLY A 435 -21.57 -5.29 -7.85
C GLY A 435 -20.61 -6.39 -7.38
N ASP A 436 -20.01 -7.14 -8.30
CA ASP A 436 -19.00 -8.16 -8.03
C ASP A 436 -17.77 -7.97 -8.95
N PRO A 437 -16.81 -7.13 -8.58
CA PRO A 437 -15.61 -6.90 -9.38
C PRO A 437 -14.80 -8.15 -9.70
N LYS A 438 -14.89 -9.20 -8.88
CA LYS A 438 -14.20 -10.46 -9.12
C LYS A 438 -14.67 -11.15 -10.40
N SER A 439 -15.95 -10.97 -10.78
CA SER A 439 -16.50 -11.53 -12.03
C SER A 439 -15.77 -11.05 -13.28
N LEU A 440 -15.06 -9.92 -13.21
CA LEU A 440 -14.23 -9.41 -14.31
C LEU A 440 -13.10 -10.37 -14.71
N LEU A 441 -12.66 -11.22 -13.77
CA LEU A 441 -11.61 -12.22 -14.08
C LEU A 441 -12.12 -13.41 -14.91
N GLU A 442 -13.41 -13.47 -15.20
CA GLU A 442 -14.04 -14.48 -16.06
C GLU A 442 -14.24 -14.00 -17.51
N LEU A 443 -13.93 -12.73 -17.78
CA LEU A 443 -14.03 -12.18 -19.15
C LEU A 443 -13.15 -12.97 -20.12
N SER A 444 -13.75 -13.33 -21.24
CA SER A 444 -13.09 -14.01 -22.34
C SER A 444 -12.05 -13.11 -23.02
N ARG A 445 -11.15 -13.71 -23.79
CA ARG A 445 -10.15 -12.96 -24.55
C ARG A 445 -10.76 -11.94 -25.50
N ASP A 446 -11.83 -12.29 -26.19
CA ASP A 446 -12.49 -11.40 -27.17
C ASP A 446 -13.17 -10.21 -26.48
N GLU A 447 -13.80 -10.43 -25.32
CA GLU A 447 -14.35 -9.36 -24.49
C GLU A 447 -13.25 -8.42 -24.00
N LEU A 448 -12.13 -8.98 -23.53
CA LEU A 448 -10.97 -8.19 -23.10
C LEU A 448 -10.36 -7.38 -24.24
N ASP A 449 -10.18 -7.97 -25.41
CA ASP A 449 -9.64 -7.28 -26.59
C ASP A 449 -10.57 -6.13 -27.04
N SER A 450 -11.88 -6.37 -27.00
CA SER A 450 -12.90 -5.36 -27.30
C SER A 450 -12.91 -4.21 -26.29
N LEU A 451 -12.70 -4.52 -25.00
CA LEU A 451 -12.60 -3.52 -23.93
C LEU A 451 -11.31 -2.69 -24.04
N ARG A 452 -10.18 -3.34 -24.30
CA ARG A 452 -8.84 -2.72 -24.33
C ARG A 452 -8.67 -1.79 -25.54
N ALA A 453 -9.13 -2.19 -26.72
CA ALA A 453 -8.85 -1.51 -27.96
C ALA A 453 -9.18 0.00 -27.96
N PRO A 454 -10.38 0.47 -27.60
CA PRO A 454 -10.69 1.90 -27.58
C PRO A 454 -9.91 2.68 -26.52
N LEU A 455 -9.63 2.07 -25.38
CA LEU A 455 -8.95 2.72 -24.24
C LEU A 455 -7.43 2.84 -24.47
N LEU A 456 -6.82 1.91 -25.20
CA LEU A 456 -5.39 1.91 -25.50
C LEU A 456 -5.04 2.72 -26.75
N LYS A 457 -6.01 2.97 -27.65
CA LYS A 457 -5.81 3.73 -28.88
C LYS A 457 -5.15 5.10 -28.67
N PRO A 458 -5.59 5.94 -27.70
CA PRO A 458 -4.94 7.23 -27.44
C PRO A 458 -3.51 7.11 -26.92
N LEU A 459 -3.17 5.97 -26.31
CA LEU A 459 -1.82 5.66 -25.82
C LEU A 459 -0.91 5.12 -26.92
N LYS A 460 -1.45 4.88 -28.12
CA LYS A 460 -0.76 4.28 -29.29
C LYS A 460 -0.18 2.89 -28.95
N VAL A 461 -0.89 2.12 -28.16
CA VAL A 461 -0.52 0.76 -27.73
C VAL A 461 -1.59 -0.21 -28.22
N SER A 462 -1.15 -1.36 -28.75
CA SER A 462 -1.98 -2.53 -28.98
C SER A 462 -1.54 -3.64 -28.01
N PHE A 463 -2.49 -4.21 -27.26
CA PHE A 463 -2.21 -5.23 -26.28
C PHE A 463 -3.27 -6.33 -26.32
N ARG A 464 -2.82 -7.57 -26.50
CA ARG A 464 -3.64 -8.77 -26.47
C ARG A 464 -3.02 -9.78 -25.53
N ALA A 465 -3.77 -10.20 -24.52
CA ALA A 465 -3.33 -11.15 -23.50
C ALA A 465 -4.56 -11.87 -22.91
N PRO A 466 -4.38 -13.04 -22.31
CA PRO A 466 -5.42 -13.65 -21.49
C PRO A 466 -5.76 -12.74 -20.30
N ASN A 467 -6.78 -13.12 -19.54
CA ASN A 467 -7.10 -12.48 -18.27
C ASN A 467 -5.98 -12.67 -17.24
N LYS A 468 -5.95 -11.86 -16.20
CA LYS A 468 -4.92 -11.85 -15.14
C LYS A 468 -3.49 -11.58 -15.67
N VAL A 469 -3.38 -10.75 -16.70
CA VAL A 469 -2.11 -10.25 -17.18
C VAL A 469 -2.15 -8.73 -17.18
N ALA A 470 -1.34 -8.10 -16.35
CA ALA A 470 -1.25 -6.65 -16.23
C ALA A 470 -0.26 -6.05 -17.22
N LEU A 471 -0.52 -4.80 -17.61
CA LEU A 471 0.35 -3.98 -18.45
C LEU A 471 0.67 -2.68 -17.70
N TYR A 472 1.94 -2.31 -17.67
CA TYR A 472 2.43 -1.04 -17.12
C TYR A 472 3.19 -0.30 -18.23
N LEU A 473 2.90 0.99 -18.40
CA LEU A 473 3.48 1.82 -19.46
C LEU A 473 4.22 3.03 -18.85
N PHE A 474 5.31 3.40 -19.51
CA PHE A 474 6.12 4.54 -19.13
C PHE A 474 6.23 5.57 -20.27
N GLY A 475 6.47 6.85 -19.92
CA GLY A 475 6.43 7.96 -20.84
C GLY A 475 7.44 7.92 -21.98
N ASP A 476 8.55 7.20 -21.83
CA ASP A 476 9.57 6.99 -22.84
C ASP A 476 9.27 5.81 -23.78
N GLY A 477 8.16 5.11 -23.56
CA GLY A 477 7.75 3.91 -24.30
C GLY A 477 8.33 2.62 -23.73
N SER A 478 8.95 2.65 -22.54
CA SER A 478 9.26 1.45 -21.76
C SER A 478 7.97 0.81 -21.25
N TRP A 479 8.02 -0.49 -20.98
CA TRP A 479 6.85 -1.23 -20.52
C TRP A 479 7.23 -2.41 -19.60
N VAL A 480 6.28 -2.83 -18.79
CA VAL A 480 6.30 -4.09 -18.03
C VAL A 480 5.00 -4.83 -18.29
N VAL A 481 5.07 -6.14 -18.47
CA VAL A 481 3.92 -7.06 -18.52
C VAL A 481 4.11 -8.07 -17.40
N GLU A 482 3.10 -8.26 -16.55
CA GLU A 482 3.13 -9.18 -15.43
C GLU A 482 1.99 -10.19 -15.54
N ASN A 483 2.33 -11.46 -15.39
CA ASN A 483 1.40 -12.58 -15.49
C ASN A 483 1.07 -13.13 -14.08
N PHE A 484 -0.17 -12.97 -13.65
CA PHE A 484 -0.68 -13.48 -12.38
C PHE A 484 -1.31 -14.89 -12.49
N ASN A 485 -1.17 -15.56 -13.63
CA ASN A 485 -1.62 -16.93 -13.81
C ASN A 485 -0.53 -17.92 -13.37
N ASP A 486 -0.96 -19.13 -12.98
CA ASP A 486 -0.06 -20.25 -12.63
C ASP A 486 0.51 -20.96 -13.86
N GLU A 487 0.15 -20.51 -15.06
CA GLU A 487 0.66 -20.96 -16.34
C GLU A 487 1.29 -19.81 -17.12
N ALA A 488 2.20 -20.14 -18.05
CA ALA A 488 2.81 -19.15 -18.93
C ALA A 488 1.75 -18.52 -19.85
N ALA A 489 1.80 -17.20 -20.02
CA ALA A 489 0.89 -16.45 -20.85
C ALA A 489 1.53 -15.99 -22.14
N ARG A 490 0.84 -16.25 -23.28
CA ARG A 490 1.20 -15.67 -24.57
C ARG A 490 0.55 -14.30 -24.72
N VAL A 491 1.37 -13.30 -24.96
CA VAL A 491 0.99 -11.89 -25.02
C VAL A 491 1.45 -11.29 -26.36
N GLU A 492 0.62 -10.43 -26.93
CA GLU A 492 0.98 -9.59 -28.08
C GLU A 492 1.00 -8.13 -27.65
N LEU A 493 2.14 -7.48 -27.78
CA LEU A 493 2.31 -6.06 -27.49
C LEU A 493 2.92 -5.35 -28.69
N ASN A 494 2.19 -4.39 -29.28
CA ASN A 494 2.60 -3.61 -30.44
C ASN A 494 3.10 -4.47 -31.62
N GLY A 495 2.40 -5.58 -31.88
CA GLY A 495 2.73 -6.52 -32.97
C GLY A 495 3.85 -7.52 -32.62
N THR A 496 4.48 -7.40 -31.45
CA THR A 496 5.47 -8.38 -30.99
C THR A 496 4.82 -9.40 -30.06
N THR A 497 5.03 -10.68 -30.35
CA THR A 497 4.60 -11.77 -29.47
C THR A 497 5.69 -12.09 -28.46
N LEU A 498 5.33 -12.22 -27.20
CA LEU A 498 6.19 -12.66 -26.11
C LEU A 498 5.47 -13.69 -25.24
N THR A 499 6.24 -14.53 -24.57
CA THR A 499 5.74 -15.45 -23.54
C THR A 499 6.20 -14.94 -22.19
N VAL A 500 5.27 -14.79 -21.26
CA VAL A 500 5.55 -14.39 -19.87
C VAL A 500 5.33 -15.61 -19.00
N ASP A 501 6.34 -16.00 -18.26
CA ASP A 501 6.30 -17.17 -17.40
C ASP A 501 5.17 -17.10 -16.36
N ALA A 502 4.79 -18.25 -15.84
CA ALA A 502 3.83 -18.38 -14.75
C ALA A 502 4.27 -17.54 -13.54
N ARG A 503 3.37 -16.70 -13.02
CA ARG A 503 3.68 -15.79 -11.90
C ARG A 503 4.97 -14.99 -12.15
N GLY A 504 5.20 -14.62 -13.41
CA GLY A 504 6.40 -13.94 -13.88
C GLY A 504 6.10 -12.57 -14.48
N TRP A 505 7.16 -11.87 -14.86
CA TRP A 505 7.08 -10.63 -15.60
C TRP A 505 8.08 -10.59 -16.77
N SER A 506 7.80 -9.70 -17.72
CA SER A 506 8.72 -9.33 -18.79
C SER A 506 8.72 -7.81 -18.93
N HIS A 507 9.86 -7.23 -19.23
CA HIS A 507 9.98 -5.78 -19.34
C HIS A 507 10.98 -5.38 -20.42
N SER A 508 10.82 -4.14 -20.90
CA SER A 508 11.75 -3.52 -21.84
C SER A 508 11.93 -2.05 -21.43
N TRP A 509 13.16 -1.67 -21.20
CA TRP A 509 13.56 -0.33 -20.84
C TRP A 509 14.26 0.36 -22.01
N LYS A 510 13.90 1.62 -22.28
CA LYS A 510 14.54 2.46 -23.29
C LYS A 510 15.58 3.38 -22.71
#